data_b0e5f898d7a1ab7a267f09d52c8e894a
#
_entry.id   b0e5f898d7a1ab7a267f09d52c8e894a
#
_cell.length_a   1.000
_cell.length_b   1.000
_cell.length_c   1.000
_cell.angle_alpha   90.00
_cell.angle_beta   90.00
_cell.angle_gamma   90.00
#
_symmetry.space_group_name_H-M   'P 1'
#
loop_
_entity.id
_entity.type
_entity.pdbx_description
1 polymer ?
#
loop_
_entity_poly.entity_id
_entity_poly.type
_entity_poly.pdbx_seq_one_letter_code
_entity_poly.pdbx_strand_id
1 'polypeptide(L)'
;MEASHALPHCRKPIKEPETLVRDPSCRLRQLAENTSEPLWTTGLRAMTDSVDLLSPYNSPEDIAAKTTAIRQAVLRESDNLKQPNFECVSTEDLARLFGLYDRTFFKGLLAQAVKAKTGQPLAFRLSSTMTRSGGKTILYRRRMPSRKVQANYEIAVASRMLFMTFKQVDRPVVVCGLTCKDRLEALHRIMEHEIIHLVELVIYGKSSCSARRFKELAANVFGHAGTTHALVTPGEHAAQYGIRVGSTVCFEFEGRRLIGRVNRVNRRATVLVEDAKGPRYSDGKNYHKFYMPLKRLSPASV
;
A
#
# COMPACT_ATOMS: atom_id res chain seq x y z
N MET A 1 -6.30 -46.87 26.37
CA MET A 1 -5.85 -45.54 26.82
C MET A 1 -5.76 -44.66 25.57
N GLU A 2 -6.90 -44.03 25.25
CA GLU A 2 -7.03 -43.17 24.09
C GLU A 2 -6.74 -41.73 24.49
N ALA A 3 -5.73 -41.11 23.90
CA ALA A 3 -5.43 -39.70 24.10
C ALA A 3 -6.14 -38.87 23.01
N SER A 4 -7.22 -38.22 23.44
CA SER A 4 -7.98 -37.23 22.71
C SER A 4 -7.13 -36.00 22.48
N HIS A 5 -6.76 -35.70 21.21
CA HIS A 5 -6.14 -34.43 20.83
C HIS A 5 -7.24 -33.45 20.39
N ALA A 6 -7.60 -32.56 21.29
CA ALA A 6 -8.48 -31.44 21.00
C ALA A 6 -7.79 -30.44 20.06
N LEU A 7 -8.47 -30.11 18.95
CA LEU A 7 -8.09 -29.08 18.00
C LEU A 7 -8.28 -27.67 18.62
N PRO A 8 -7.39 -26.72 18.43
CA PRO A 8 -7.55 -25.37 18.97
C PRO A 8 -8.64 -24.60 18.22
N HIS A 9 -9.56 -24.02 18.98
CA HIS A 9 -10.64 -23.17 18.56
C HIS A 9 -10.17 -22.03 17.64
N CYS A 10 -10.71 -22.02 16.44
CA CYS A 10 -10.63 -20.93 15.48
C CYS A 10 -11.33 -19.69 16.07
N ARG A 11 -10.56 -18.66 16.44
CA ARG A 11 -11.11 -17.36 16.85
C ARG A 11 -11.82 -16.73 15.67
N LYS A 12 -13.04 -16.27 15.88
CA LYS A 12 -13.86 -15.53 14.93
C LYS A 12 -13.08 -14.30 14.42
N PRO A 13 -13.15 -13.99 13.12
CA PRO A 13 -12.54 -12.77 12.60
C PRO A 13 -13.25 -11.54 13.19
N ILE A 14 -12.48 -10.62 13.72
CA ILE A 14 -12.93 -9.28 14.10
C ILE A 14 -13.46 -8.61 12.84
N LYS A 15 -14.74 -8.20 12.85
CA LYS A 15 -15.35 -7.42 11.78
C LYS A 15 -14.58 -6.11 11.62
N GLU A 16 -13.99 -5.90 10.46
CA GLU A 16 -13.49 -4.58 10.05
C GLU A 16 -14.68 -3.63 9.94
N PRO A 17 -14.56 -2.37 10.42
CA PRO A 17 -15.62 -1.39 10.26
C PRO A 17 -15.79 -1.06 8.76
N GLU A 18 -17.00 -1.23 8.27
CA GLU A 18 -17.40 -0.82 6.92
C GLU A 18 -17.13 0.67 6.70
N THR A 19 -16.23 0.97 5.79
CA THR A 19 -16.02 2.33 5.30
C THR A 19 -17.18 2.70 4.38
N LEU A 20 -18.15 3.40 4.91
CA LEU A 20 -19.17 4.14 4.15
C LEU A 20 -18.48 5.25 3.35
N VAL A 21 -18.18 4.98 2.09
CA VAL A 21 -17.86 6.01 1.09
C VAL A 21 -19.16 6.71 0.74
N ARG A 22 -19.47 7.80 1.41
CA ARG A 22 -20.51 8.75 1.00
C ARG A 22 -19.88 9.81 0.12
N ASP A 23 -20.45 9.96 -1.07
CA ASP A 23 -20.20 11.00 -2.06
C ASP A 23 -20.17 12.42 -1.42
N PRO A 24 -19.09 13.23 -1.61
CA PRO A 24 -18.96 14.54 -0.97
C PRO A 24 -19.65 15.69 -1.71
N SER A 25 -20.46 15.44 -2.74
CA SER A 25 -20.98 16.53 -3.59
C SER A 25 -22.25 17.22 -3.10
N CYS A 26 -22.86 16.80 -1.99
CA CYS A 26 -24.11 17.40 -1.51
C CYS A 26 -24.05 17.74 -0.01
N ARG A 27 -23.54 18.90 0.37
CA ARG A 27 -23.76 19.71 1.61
C ARG A 27 -22.56 20.54 2.09
N LEU A 28 -21.85 21.22 1.20
CA LEU A 28 -20.79 22.16 1.61
C LEU A 28 -21.10 23.63 1.22
N ARG A 29 -22.37 24.03 1.14
CA ARG A 29 -22.74 25.44 0.83
C ARG A 29 -23.35 26.23 1.98
N GLN A 30 -23.40 25.75 3.20
CA GLN A 30 -24.04 26.50 4.31
C GLN A 30 -23.33 26.45 5.67
N LEU A 31 -22.01 26.55 5.72
CA LEU A 31 -21.28 26.77 7.00
C LEU A 31 -20.00 27.61 6.80
N ALA A 32 -20.07 28.66 6.05
CA ALA A 32 -18.97 29.59 5.84
C ALA A 32 -19.30 31.02 6.32
N GLU A 33 -19.91 31.16 7.49
CA GLU A 33 -19.95 32.44 8.21
C GLU A 33 -19.90 32.18 9.72
N ASN A 34 -18.93 32.83 10.40
CA ASN A 34 -18.66 32.83 11.85
C ASN A 34 -17.86 31.64 12.40
N THR A 35 -16.54 31.65 12.23
CA THR A 35 -15.62 31.13 13.24
C THR A 35 -14.34 31.97 13.26
N SER A 36 -14.01 32.53 14.43
CA SER A 36 -12.69 33.05 14.76
C SER A 36 -11.61 32.03 14.32
N GLU A 37 -10.62 32.48 13.56
CA GLU A 37 -9.55 31.58 13.03
C GLU A 37 -8.89 30.79 14.17
N PRO A 38 -8.85 29.47 14.10
CA PRO A 38 -8.19 28.66 15.13
C PRO A 38 -6.69 28.93 15.13
N LEU A 39 -6.04 28.90 16.28
CA LEU A 39 -4.61 29.15 16.52
C LEU A 39 -3.63 28.36 15.61
N TRP A 40 -4.10 27.28 14.92
CA TRP A 40 -3.30 26.54 13.96
C TRP A 40 -3.19 27.24 12.59
N THR A 41 -4.05 28.22 12.26
CA THR A 41 -3.95 28.99 11.00
C THR A 41 -2.74 29.91 10.97
N THR A 42 -2.32 30.43 12.13
CA THR A 42 -1.10 31.26 12.24
C THR A 42 0.17 30.42 12.01
N GLY A 43 0.19 29.17 12.53
CA GLY A 43 1.25 28.21 12.23
C GLY A 43 1.25 27.77 10.77
N LEU A 44 0.09 27.67 10.12
CA LEU A 44 -0.05 27.29 8.72
C LEU A 44 0.35 28.42 7.76
N ARG A 45 0.11 29.68 8.09
CA ARG A 45 0.61 30.84 7.33
C ARG A 45 2.14 30.88 7.35
N ALA A 46 2.78 30.67 8.50
CA ALA A 46 4.22 30.50 8.58
C ALA A 46 4.74 29.29 7.79
N MET A 47 3.91 28.25 7.62
CA MET A 47 4.22 27.05 6.81
C MET A 47 3.87 27.21 5.33
N THR A 48 2.88 28.06 4.94
CA THR A 48 2.62 28.38 3.52
C THR A 48 3.73 29.22 2.91
N ASP A 49 4.34 30.10 3.68
CA ASP A 49 5.60 30.79 3.29
C ASP A 49 6.78 29.80 3.19
N SER A 50 6.65 28.61 3.78
CA SER A 50 7.61 27.49 3.69
C SER A 50 7.25 26.47 2.58
N VAL A 51 6.17 26.66 1.81
CA VAL A 51 5.78 25.74 0.71
C VAL A 51 6.86 25.70 -0.36
N ASP A 52 7.52 26.82 -0.63
CA ASP A 52 8.71 26.86 -1.50
C ASP A 52 9.88 26.07 -0.92
N LEU A 53 9.98 25.96 0.41
CA LEU A 53 10.98 25.14 1.10
C LEU A 53 10.65 23.63 1.06
N LEU A 54 9.37 23.27 0.94
CA LEU A 54 8.92 21.87 0.85
C LEU A 54 8.87 21.34 -0.59
N SER A 55 9.09 22.21 -1.58
CA SER A 55 9.03 21.87 -3.00
C SER A 55 10.30 22.30 -3.75
N PRO A 56 11.51 21.88 -3.31
CA PRO A 56 12.71 22.23 -4.03
C PRO A 56 12.70 21.54 -5.40
N TYR A 57 12.99 22.32 -6.43
CA TYR A 57 13.47 21.74 -7.68
C TYR A 57 14.85 21.15 -7.42
N ASN A 58 15.02 19.84 -7.67
CA ASN A 58 16.33 19.19 -7.64
C ASN A 58 16.74 18.86 -9.07
N SER A 59 18.02 19.04 -9.40
CA SER A 59 18.55 18.56 -10.67
C SER A 59 18.54 17.02 -10.69
N PRO A 60 18.55 16.38 -11.87
CA PRO A 60 18.67 14.93 -11.96
C PRO A 60 19.90 14.37 -11.24
N GLU A 61 21.01 15.11 -11.28
CA GLU A 61 22.28 14.77 -10.61
C GLU A 61 22.14 14.83 -9.09
N ASP A 62 21.48 15.86 -8.57
CA ASP A 62 21.20 16.00 -7.14
C ASP A 62 20.28 14.88 -6.64
N ILE A 63 19.23 14.55 -7.41
CA ILE A 63 18.32 13.45 -7.09
C ILE A 63 19.10 12.14 -7.02
N ALA A 64 19.93 11.86 -8.02
CA ALA A 64 20.72 10.64 -8.08
C ALA A 64 21.70 10.53 -6.91
N ALA A 65 22.41 11.62 -6.59
CA ALA A 65 23.36 11.68 -5.47
C ALA A 65 22.64 11.46 -4.13
N LYS A 66 21.55 12.19 -3.88
CA LYS A 66 20.75 12.10 -2.66
C LYS A 66 20.14 10.69 -2.48
N THR A 67 19.54 10.14 -3.52
CA THR A 67 18.92 8.79 -3.48
C THR A 67 20.00 7.72 -3.26
N THR A 68 21.17 7.86 -3.88
CA THR A 68 22.31 6.95 -3.67
C THR A 68 22.79 6.99 -2.22
N ALA A 69 22.94 8.18 -1.65
CA ALA A 69 23.35 8.35 -0.25
C ALA A 69 22.31 7.73 0.72
N ILE A 70 21.01 7.94 0.49
CA ILE A 70 19.93 7.31 1.27
C ILE A 70 20.00 5.79 1.15
N ARG A 71 20.17 5.25 -0.07
CA ARG A 71 20.28 3.80 -0.30
C ARG A 71 21.46 3.20 0.48
N GLN A 72 22.63 3.84 0.45
CA GLN A 72 23.79 3.39 1.20
C GLN A 72 23.57 3.44 2.71
N ALA A 73 22.95 4.51 3.20
CA ALA A 73 22.60 4.64 4.62
C ALA A 73 21.63 3.52 5.07
N VAL A 74 20.59 3.24 4.29
CA VAL A 74 19.64 2.15 4.60
C VAL A 74 20.34 0.80 4.67
N LEU A 75 21.18 0.46 3.67
CA LEU A 75 21.91 -0.81 3.63
C LEU A 75 22.89 -0.98 4.82
N ARG A 76 23.46 0.12 5.29
CA ARG A 76 24.36 0.13 6.44
C ARG A 76 23.62 0.04 7.78
N GLU A 77 22.51 0.74 7.93
CA GLU A 77 21.87 1.03 9.21
C GLU A 77 20.67 0.15 9.54
N SER A 78 20.00 -0.44 8.53
CA SER A 78 18.88 -1.34 8.77
C SER A 78 19.34 -2.73 9.15
N ASP A 79 18.61 -3.39 10.05
CA ASP A 79 18.87 -4.79 10.39
C ASP A 79 18.29 -5.77 9.39
N ASN A 80 17.26 -5.38 8.65
CA ASN A 80 16.56 -6.23 7.69
C ASN A 80 16.96 -5.96 6.25
N LEU A 81 17.26 -4.69 5.89
CA LEU A 81 17.57 -4.26 4.54
C LEU A 81 19.08 -4.34 4.26
N LYS A 82 19.71 -5.49 4.54
CA LYS A 82 21.17 -5.69 4.40
C LYS A 82 21.63 -5.88 2.95
N GLN A 83 20.73 -6.12 2.02
CA GLN A 83 21.03 -6.35 0.62
C GLN A 83 19.95 -5.76 -0.29
N PRO A 84 20.26 -5.47 -1.58
CA PRO A 84 19.30 -4.87 -2.51
C PRO A 84 18.01 -5.67 -2.68
N ASN A 85 18.10 -7.00 -2.72
CA ASN A 85 16.96 -7.92 -2.77
C ASN A 85 16.69 -8.54 -1.39
N PHE A 86 16.52 -7.68 -0.37
CA PHE A 86 16.24 -8.07 1.02
C PHE A 86 15.08 -9.07 1.12
N GLU A 87 15.10 -9.91 2.17
CA GLU A 87 14.08 -10.94 2.40
C GLU A 87 13.11 -10.58 3.54
N CYS A 88 13.45 -9.59 4.33
CA CYS A 88 12.63 -9.07 5.42
C CYS A 88 12.58 -7.55 5.37
N VAL A 89 11.52 -6.96 5.86
CA VAL A 89 11.33 -5.51 6.06
C VAL A 89 10.39 -5.32 7.24
N SER A 90 10.66 -4.32 8.08
CA SER A 90 9.85 -3.96 9.23
C SER A 90 9.22 -2.56 9.07
N THR A 91 8.35 -2.19 9.99
CA THR A 91 7.78 -0.83 10.06
C THR A 91 8.84 0.19 10.47
N GLU A 92 9.82 -0.23 11.25
CA GLU A 92 10.98 0.57 11.67
C GLU A 92 11.89 0.90 10.48
N ASP A 93 12.04 -0.05 9.52
CA ASP A 93 12.76 0.21 8.28
C ASP A 93 12.05 1.25 7.41
N LEU A 94 10.72 1.21 7.33
CA LEU A 94 9.94 2.23 6.63
C LEU A 94 10.07 3.60 7.32
N ALA A 95 10.05 3.63 8.66
CA ALA A 95 10.23 4.86 9.43
C ALA A 95 11.64 5.44 9.23
N ARG A 96 12.67 4.60 9.22
CA ARG A 96 14.05 4.98 8.94
C ARG A 96 14.20 5.55 7.54
N LEU A 97 13.67 4.84 6.54
CA LEU A 97 13.70 5.27 5.14
C LEU A 97 13.01 6.63 4.97
N PHE A 98 11.82 6.80 5.54
CA PHE A 98 11.12 8.08 5.55
C PHE A 98 11.97 9.18 6.21
N GLY A 99 12.56 8.92 7.38
CA GLY A 99 13.38 9.89 8.09
C GLY A 99 14.63 10.32 7.30
N LEU A 100 15.23 9.42 6.52
CA LEU A 100 16.33 9.74 5.61
C LEU A 100 15.84 10.65 4.48
N TYR A 101 14.72 10.33 3.84
CA TYR A 101 14.11 11.18 2.81
C TYR A 101 13.70 12.55 3.34
N ASP A 102 13.06 12.61 4.50
CA ASP A 102 12.62 13.85 5.12
C ASP A 102 13.81 14.78 5.41
N ARG A 103 14.87 14.26 6.01
CA ARG A 103 16.08 15.05 6.27
C ARG A 103 16.76 15.52 4.99
N THR A 104 16.86 14.65 3.99
CA THR A 104 17.64 14.91 2.77
C THR A 104 16.92 15.84 1.79
N PHE A 105 15.61 15.67 1.62
CA PHE A 105 14.82 16.42 0.65
C PHE A 105 13.98 17.54 1.27
N PHE A 106 13.55 17.38 2.51
CA PHE A 106 12.61 18.30 3.19
C PHE A 106 13.18 18.92 4.46
N LYS A 107 14.48 18.75 4.75
CA LYS A 107 15.18 19.31 5.92
C LYS A 107 14.53 18.94 7.28
N GLY A 108 13.83 17.80 7.34
CA GLY A 108 13.10 17.32 8.53
C GLY A 108 11.76 18.03 8.77
N LEU A 109 11.33 18.88 7.86
CA LEU A 109 10.12 19.70 8.02
C LEU A 109 8.83 18.90 7.89
N LEU A 110 8.83 17.80 7.12
CA LEU A 110 7.61 17.03 6.87
C LEU A 110 7.16 16.26 8.11
N ALA A 111 8.08 15.63 8.84
CA ALA A 111 7.79 14.98 10.12
C ALA A 111 7.28 15.98 11.16
N GLN A 112 7.90 17.17 11.23
CA GLN A 112 7.46 18.24 12.12
C GLN A 112 6.06 18.72 11.77
N ALA A 113 5.74 18.91 10.49
CA ALA A 113 4.44 19.33 10.02
C ALA A 113 3.34 18.30 10.33
N VAL A 114 3.62 17.01 10.15
CA VAL A 114 2.72 15.91 10.55
C VAL A 114 2.43 15.99 12.05
N LYS A 115 3.47 16.09 12.89
CA LYS A 115 3.33 16.16 14.34
C LYS A 115 2.59 17.41 14.79
N ALA A 116 2.85 18.56 14.19
CA ALA A 116 2.16 19.82 14.50
C ALA A 116 0.65 19.73 14.20
N LYS A 117 0.27 19.06 13.09
CA LYS A 117 -1.15 18.92 12.69
C LYS A 117 -1.94 17.91 13.50
N THR A 118 -1.29 16.85 13.97
CA THR A 118 -2.01 15.70 14.55
C THR A 118 -1.68 15.46 16.01
N GLY A 119 -0.61 16.06 16.54
CA GLY A 119 -0.04 15.74 17.84
C GLY A 119 0.64 14.35 17.88
N GLN A 120 0.68 13.63 16.76
CA GLN A 120 1.21 12.27 16.65
C GLN A 120 2.27 12.18 15.54
N PRO A 121 3.26 11.27 15.67
CA PRO A 121 4.19 11.00 14.58
C PRO A 121 3.47 10.31 13.41
N LEU A 122 4.11 10.32 12.24
CA LEU A 122 3.69 9.52 11.09
C LEU A 122 3.74 8.03 11.44
N ALA A 123 2.66 7.31 11.15
CA ALA A 123 2.58 5.87 11.33
C ALA A 123 2.99 5.13 10.04
N PHE A 124 3.51 3.91 10.20
CA PHE A 124 3.89 3.03 9.09
C PHE A 124 3.24 1.67 9.23
N ARG A 125 2.86 1.07 8.10
CA ARG A 125 2.26 -0.26 8.07
C ARG A 125 2.72 -1.07 6.86
N LEU A 126 3.00 -2.36 7.10
CA LEU A 126 3.19 -3.35 6.04
C LEU A 126 1.88 -4.08 5.79
N SER A 127 1.39 -4.00 4.55
CA SER A 127 0.12 -4.61 4.17
C SER A 127 0.34 -5.86 3.31
N SER A 128 -0.06 -7.01 3.81
CA SER A 128 -0.08 -8.26 3.04
C SER A 128 -1.34 -8.42 2.18
N THR A 129 -2.33 -7.55 2.37
CA THR A 129 -3.65 -7.61 1.70
C THR A 129 -3.80 -6.61 0.56
N MET A 130 -2.95 -5.58 0.47
CA MET A 130 -2.90 -4.67 -0.67
C MET A 130 -2.43 -5.42 -1.93
N THR A 131 -3.25 -5.39 -2.98
CA THR A 131 -3.02 -6.16 -4.23
C THR A 131 -3.15 -5.32 -5.50
N ARG A 132 -3.43 -4.01 -5.38
CA ARG A 132 -3.66 -3.10 -6.52
C ARG A 132 -2.75 -1.88 -6.53
N SER A 133 -2.08 -1.57 -5.42
CA SER A 133 -1.12 -0.46 -5.31
C SER A 133 0.09 -0.89 -4.51
N GLY A 134 1.26 -0.35 -4.83
CA GLY A 134 2.51 -0.61 -4.11
C GLY A 134 2.57 0.04 -2.73
N GLY A 135 1.93 1.20 -2.60
CA GLY A 135 1.80 1.96 -1.36
C GLY A 135 0.44 2.63 -1.23
N LYS A 136 0.19 3.24 -0.09
CA LYS A 136 -0.96 4.09 0.17
C LYS A 136 -0.70 5.01 1.35
N THR A 137 -0.85 6.31 1.16
CA THR A 137 -0.84 7.29 2.24
C THR A 137 -2.26 7.59 2.66
N ILE A 138 -2.53 7.50 3.96
CA ILE A 138 -3.87 7.56 4.52
C ILE A 138 -3.92 8.64 5.60
N LEU A 139 -4.94 9.50 5.54
CA LEU A 139 -5.31 10.42 6.60
C LEU A 139 -6.55 9.85 7.31
N TYR A 140 -6.35 9.32 8.50
CA TYR A 140 -7.45 8.92 9.38
C TYR A 140 -7.98 10.15 10.12
N ARG A 141 -9.30 10.27 10.18
CA ARG A 141 -9.99 11.27 10.98
C ARG A 141 -11.04 10.57 11.84
N ARG A 142 -10.88 10.67 13.16
CA ARG A 142 -11.81 10.09 14.13
C ARG A 142 -12.46 11.21 14.94
N ARG A 143 -13.77 11.25 14.95
CA ARG A 143 -14.50 12.14 15.84
C ARG A 143 -14.52 11.54 17.24
N MET A 144 -13.99 12.27 18.21
CA MET A 144 -13.96 11.86 19.61
C MET A 144 -15.29 12.21 20.29
N PRO A 145 -15.65 11.57 21.42
CA PRO A 145 -16.83 11.91 22.22
C PRO A 145 -16.85 13.40 22.62
N SER A 146 -15.67 14.00 22.85
CA SER A 146 -15.48 15.43 23.14
C SER A 146 -15.73 16.36 21.94
N ARG A 147 -16.30 15.88 20.82
CA ARG A 147 -16.46 16.58 19.54
C ARG A 147 -15.15 17.02 18.86
N LYS A 148 -14.00 16.80 19.47
CA LYS A 148 -12.69 17.03 18.83
C LYS A 148 -12.45 15.99 17.73
N VAL A 149 -11.80 16.42 16.64
CA VAL A 149 -11.36 15.50 15.58
C VAL A 149 -9.90 15.14 15.84
N GLN A 150 -9.65 13.87 16.10
CA GLN A 150 -8.30 13.33 16.11
C GLN A 150 -7.94 12.92 14.69
N ALA A 151 -6.79 13.38 14.20
CA ALA A 151 -6.26 13.00 12.91
C ALA A 151 -4.97 12.20 13.09
N ASN A 152 -4.68 11.29 12.16
CA ASN A 152 -3.42 10.57 12.09
C ASN A 152 -3.06 10.27 10.64
N TYR A 153 -1.79 10.37 10.28
CA TYR A 153 -1.26 10.00 8.97
C TYR A 153 -0.56 8.65 9.04
N GLU A 154 -0.77 7.84 8.03
CA GLU A 154 -0.14 6.53 7.88
C GLU A 154 0.36 6.33 6.45
N ILE A 155 1.58 5.79 6.29
CA ILE A 155 2.06 5.24 5.02
C ILE A 155 2.04 3.73 5.13
N ALA A 156 1.27 3.09 4.24
CA ALA A 156 1.21 1.64 4.12
C ALA A 156 1.94 1.18 2.84
N VAL A 157 2.77 0.13 2.94
CA VAL A 157 3.47 -0.49 1.81
C VAL A 157 2.96 -1.91 1.59
N ALA A 158 2.72 -2.28 0.33
CA ALA A 158 2.26 -3.60 -0.08
C ALA A 158 3.42 -4.62 -0.02
N SER A 159 3.72 -5.13 1.17
CA SER A 159 4.84 -6.04 1.39
C SER A 159 4.80 -7.26 0.48
N ARG A 160 3.63 -7.85 0.29
CA ARG A 160 3.49 -9.03 -0.55
C ARG A 160 3.84 -8.77 -2.03
N MET A 161 3.30 -7.72 -2.63
CA MET A 161 3.61 -7.37 -4.01
C MET A 161 5.10 -7.07 -4.17
N LEU A 162 5.68 -6.34 -3.21
CA LEU A 162 7.11 -6.03 -3.19
C LEU A 162 7.98 -7.30 -3.18
N PHE A 163 7.65 -8.29 -2.33
CA PHE A 163 8.39 -9.56 -2.24
C PHE A 163 8.18 -10.49 -3.45
N MET A 164 7.02 -10.42 -4.11
CA MET A 164 6.75 -11.20 -5.32
C MET A 164 7.46 -10.63 -6.54
N THR A 165 7.68 -9.31 -6.59
CA THR A 165 8.08 -8.59 -7.80
C THR A 165 9.46 -8.99 -8.30
N PHE A 166 10.44 -9.33 -7.49
CA PHE A 166 11.78 -9.69 -7.95
C PHE A 166 12.03 -11.22 -7.90
N LYS A 167 10.97 -12.00 -8.07
CA LYS A 167 11.03 -13.45 -8.17
C LYS A 167 10.47 -13.88 -9.54
N GLN A 168 11.34 -14.30 -10.45
CA GLN A 168 10.98 -14.91 -11.75
C GLN A 168 10.02 -14.04 -12.59
N VAL A 169 10.42 -12.82 -12.89
CA VAL A 169 9.64 -11.88 -13.71
C VAL A 169 10.42 -11.59 -14.99
N ASP A 170 9.83 -11.91 -16.15
CA ASP A 170 10.42 -11.73 -17.48
C ASP A 170 10.16 -10.33 -18.08
N ARG A 171 9.86 -9.35 -17.26
CA ARG A 171 9.64 -7.98 -17.69
C ARG A 171 10.34 -6.98 -16.77
N PRO A 172 10.66 -5.78 -17.28
CA PRO A 172 11.14 -4.70 -16.42
C PRO A 172 10.13 -4.37 -15.31
N VAL A 173 10.65 -4.13 -14.12
CA VAL A 173 9.87 -3.60 -12.99
C VAL A 173 9.94 -2.08 -13.07
N VAL A 174 8.79 -1.44 -13.32
CA VAL A 174 8.70 0.01 -13.45
C VAL A 174 7.85 0.56 -12.31
N VAL A 175 8.41 1.49 -11.52
CA VAL A 175 7.71 2.18 -10.45
C VAL A 175 7.85 3.67 -10.68
N CYS A 176 6.74 4.41 -10.69
CA CYS A 176 6.71 5.85 -10.94
C CYS A 176 7.36 6.27 -12.26
N GLY A 177 7.25 5.41 -13.30
CA GLY A 177 7.85 5.62 -14.62
C GLY A 177 9.36 5.34 -14.69
N LEU A 178 9.97 4.84 -13.63
CA LEU A 178 11.40 4.53 -13.55
C LEU A 178 11.62 3.02 -13.41
N THR A 179 12.56 2.48 -14.20
CA THR A 179 12.93 1.05 -14.10
C THR A 179 13.71 0.80 -12.82
N CYS A 180 13.27 -0.19 -12.05
CA CYS A 180 13.90 -0.61 -10.80
C CYS A 180 14.70 -1.89 -11.01
N LYS A 181 15.95 -1.89 -10.59
CA LYS A 181 16.89 -3.02 -10.74
C LYS A 181 16.70 -4.09 -9.66
N ASP A 182 16.22 -3.67 -8.49
CA ASP A 182 16.07 -4.53 -7.32
C ASP A 182 14.92 -4.06 -6.41
N ARG A 183 14.64 -4.87 -5.40
CA ARG A 183 13.55 -4.65 -4.46
C ARG A 183 13.71 -3.39 -3.64
N LEU A 184 14.94 -3.05 -3.26
CA LEU A 184 15.21 -1.84 -2.48
C LEU A 184 14.93 -0.60 -3.33
N GLU A 185 15.30 -0.59 -4.60
CA GLU A 185 14.99 0.52 -5.49
C GLU A 185 13.47 0.70 -5.69
N ALA A 186 12.74 -0.41 -5.87
CA ALA A 186 11.28 -0.34 -5.93
C ALA A 186 10.66 0.18 -4.61
N LEU A 187 11.19 -0.22 -3.45
CA LEU A 187 10.75 0.31 -2.16
C LEU A 187 11.02 1.81 -2.04
N HIS A 188 12.17 2.29 -2.49
CA HIS A 188 12.49 3.72 -2.55
C HIS A 188 11.47 4.48 -3.38
N ARG A 189 11.18 4.04 -4.62
CA ARG A 189 10.22 4.72 -5.51
C ARG A 189 8.79 4.70 -4.96
N ILE A 190 8.38 3.62 -4.30
CA ILE A 190 7.09 3.56 -3.61
C ILE A 190 7.06 4.58 -2.46
N MET A 191 8.09 4.62 -1.62
CA MET A 191 8.16 5.55 -0.50
C MET A 191 8.16 7.01 -0.98
N GLU A 192 8.92 7.34 -2.02
CA GLU A 192 8.93 8.66 -2.65
C GLU A 192 7.52 9.08 -3.11
N HIS A 193 6.78 8.18 -3.77
CA HIS A 193 5.41 8.43 -4.20
C HIS A 193 4.48 8.72 -3.02
N GLU A 194 4.58 7.92 -1.96
CA GLU A 194 3.75 8.09 -0.77
C GLU A 194 4.12 9.36 0.03
N ILE A 195 5.38 9.76 0.00
CA ILE A 195 5.85 11.03 0.57
C ILE A 195 5.21 12.22 -0.17
N ILE A 196 5.11 12.19 -1.50
CA ILE A 196 4.40 13.25 -2.24
C ILE A 196 2.91 13.31 -1.85
N HIS A 197 2.25 12.15 -1.70
CA HIS A 197 0.89 12.12 -1.17
C HIS A 197 0.82 12.75 0.23
N LEU A 198 1.79 12.45 1.10
CA LEU A 198 1.84 13.02 2.45
C LEU A 198 2.02 14.55 2.41
N VAL A 199 2.94 15.06 1.58
CA VAL A 199 3.15 16.51 1.37
C VAL A 199 1.82 17.18 0.98
N GLU A 200 1.12 16.65 -0.03
CA GLU A 200 -0.16 17.21 -0.47
C GLU A 200 -1.24 17.14 0.62
N LEU A 201 -1.33 16.03 1.35
CA LEU A 201 -2.29 15.87 2.44
C LEU A 201 -1.99 16.83 3.60
N VAL A 202 -0.71 17.04 3.91
CA VAL A 202 -0.29 17.98 4.96
C VAL A 202 -0.57 19.41 4.54
N ILE A 203 -0.27 19.80 3.32
CA ILE A 203 -0.40 21.20 2.86
C ILE A 203 -1.85 21.51 2.46
N TYR A 204 -2.47 20.68 1.64
CA TYR A 204 -3.75 20.95 0.99
C TYR A 204 -4.93 20.14 1.55
N GLY A 205 -4.69 19.20 2.47
CA GLY A 205 -5.73 18.33 3.04
C GLY A 205 -6.33 17.31 2.06
N LYS A 206 -5.86 17.29 0.80
CA LYS A 206 -6.29 16.38 -0.27
C LYS A 206 -5.12 16.04 -1.17
N SER A 207 -5.10 14.85 -1.73
CA SER A 207 -4.08 14.39 -2.66
C SER A 207 -4.66 13.45 -3.71
N SER A 208 -4.11 13.52 -4.94
CA SER A 208 -4.45 12.63 -6.04
C SER A 208 -3.28 12.51 -7.01
N CYS A 209 -2.77 11.30 -7.21
CA CYS A 209 -1.65 11.07 -8.15
C CYS A 209 -2.04 11.26 -9.63
N SER A 210 -3.33 11.39 -9.96
CA SER A 210 -3.77 11.80 -11.30
C SER A 210 -3.70 13.31 -11.53
N ALA A 211 -3.66 14.12 -10.46
CA ALA A 211 -3.64 15.57 -10.55
C ALA A 211 -2.29 16.09 -11.09
N ARG A 212 -2.35 17.19 -11.87
CA ARG A 212 -1.17 17.84 -12.45
C ARG A 212 -0.16 18.24 -11.35
N ARG A 213 -0.63 18.87 -10.26
CA ARG A 213 0.19 19.29 -9.14
C ARG A 213 1.00 18.14 -8.54
N PHE A 214 0.38 16.95 -8.31
CA PHE A 214 1.09 15.78 -7.82
C PHE A 214 2.22 15.37 -8.77
N LYS A 215 1.94 15.31 -10.07
CA LYS A 215 2.91 14.89 -11.08
C LYS A 215 4.10 15.85 -11.17
N GLU A 216 3.82 17.16 -11.16
CA GLU A 216 4.86 18.20 -11.15
C GLU A 216 5.72 18.11 -9.90
N LEU A 217 5.10 17.98 -8.72
CA LEU A 217 5.82 17.85 -7.46
C LEU A 217 6.69 16.58 -7.43
N ALA A 218 6.16 15.43 -7.85
CA ALA A 218 6.88 14.17 -7.91
C ALA A 218 8.06 14.22 -8.89
N ALA A 219 7.88 14.88 -10.04
CA ALA A 219 8.95 15.07 -11.02
C ALA A 219 10.04 16.02 -10.48
N ASN A 220 9.67 17.15 -9.89
CA ASN A 220 10.62 18.16 -9.40
C ASN A 220 11.43 17.68 -8.20
N VAL A 221 10.81 16.91 -7.28
CA VAL A 221 11.47 16.45 -6.06
C VAL A 221 12.26 15.17 -6.30
N PHE A 222 11.70 14.20 -7.03
CA PHE A 222 12.24 12.84 -7.14
C PHE A 222 12.50 12.37 -8.57
N GLY A 223 12.26 13.20 -9.58
CA GLY A 223 12.48 12.84 -10.98
C GLY A 223 11.50 11.77 -11.50
N HIS A 224 10.32 11.64 -10.89
CA HIS A 224 9.34 10.66 -11.34
C HIS A 224 8.80 11.00 -12.73
N ALA A 225 8.78 10.01 -13.63
CA ALA A 225 8.22 10.11 -14.98
C ALA A 225 6.79 9.58 -15.08
N GLY A 226 6.24 9.02 -14.00
CA GLY A 226 4.89 8.46 -13.95
C GLY A 226 4.38 8.34 -12.53
N THR A 227 3.17 7.80 -12.37
CA THR A 227 2.50 7.66 -11.07
C THR A 227 2.03 6.23 -10.78
N THR A 228 2.39 5.27 -11.63
CA THR A 228 1.96 3.87 -11.50
C THR A 228 3.05 2.99 -10.90
N HIS A 229 2.63 1.94 -10.21
CA HIS A 229 3.52 0.95 -9.63
C HIS A 229 3.30 -0.40 -10.34
N ALA A 230 4.13 -0.72 -11.34
CA ALA A 230 4.04 -1.97 -12.11
C ALA A 230 4.69 -3.15 -11.37
N LEU A 231 4.33 -3.34 -10.10
CA LEU A 231 4.72 -4.50 -9.31
C LEU A 231 3.96 -5.74 -9.77
N VAL A 232 4.53 -6.93 -9.47
CA VAL A 232 3.86 -8.20 -9.76
C VAL A 232 2.61 -8.36 -8.91
N THR A 233 1.48 -8.51 -9.57
CA THR A 233 0.20 -8.74 -8.92
C THR A 233 0.01 -10.23 -8.57
N PRO A 234 -0.86 -10.57 -7.60
CA PRO A 234 -1.23 -11.96 -7.36
C PRO A 234 -1.77 -12.70 -8.58
N GLY A 235 -2.50 -11.97 -9.45
CA GLY A 235 -3.01 -12.54 -10.71
C GLY A 235 -1.91 -12.85 -11.71
N GLU A 236 -0.95 -11.95 -11.88
CA GLU A 236 0.22 -12.16 -12.72
C GLU A 236 1.07 -13.33 -12.21
N HIS A 237 1.32 -13.39 -10.91
CA HIS A 237 2.01 -14.52 -10.31
C HIS A 237 1.26 -15.85 -10.51
N ALA A 238 -0.06 -15.88 -10.44
CA ALA A 238 -0.84 -17.08 -10.70
C ALA A 238 -0.79 -17.51 -12.17
N ALA A 239 -0.71 -16.55 -13.09
CA ALA A 239 -0.58 -16.84 -14.52
C ALA A 239 0.69 -17.62 -14.86
N GLN A 240 1.77 -17.48 -14.07
CA GLN A 240 2.99 -18.30 -14.20
C GLN A 240 2.73 -19.79 -13.95
N TYR A 241 1.68 -20.14 -13.21
CA TYR A 241 1.20 -21.51 -12.97
C TYR A 241 0.08 -21.92 -13.96
N GLY A 242 -0.17 -21.12 -15.01
CA GLY A 242 -1.30 -21.36 -15.92
C GLY A 242 -2.68 -21.06 -15.29
N ILE A 243 -2.72 -20.39 -14.15
CA ILE A 243 -3.94 -20.15 -13.37
C ILE A 243 -4.37 -18.70 -13.52
N ARG A 244 -5.62 -18.49 -13.97
CA ARG A 244 -6.27 -17.18 -14.09
C ARG A 244 -7.65 -17.24 -13.45
N VAL A 245 -8.19 -16.08 -13.10
CA VAL A 245 -9.62 -16.00 -12.70
C VAL A 245 -10.47 -16.49 -13.87
N GLY A 246 -11.39 -17.41 -13.60
CA GLY A 246 -12.21 -18.08 -14.62
C GLY A 246 -11.65 -19.41 -15.11
N SER A 247 -10.36 -19.72 -14.90
CA SER A 247 -9.78 -21.02 -15.29
C SER A 247 -10.44 -22.17 -14.54
N THR A 248 -10.63 -23.29 -15.23
CA THR A 248 -10.95 -24.57 -14.61
C THR A 248 -9.65 -25.21 -14.11
N VAL A 249 -9.65 -25.63 -12.85
CA VAL A 249 -8.50 -26.23 -12.19
C VAL A 249 -8.90 -27.51 -11.47
N CYS A 250 -7.94 -28.42 -11.31
CA CYS A 250 -8.11 -29.59 -10.45
C CYS A 250 -7.11 -29.53 -9.28
N PHE A 251 -7.49 -30.14 -8.17
CA PHE A 251 -6.69 -30.26 -6.94
C PHE A 251 -7.18 -31.43 -6.09
N GLU A 252 -6.33 -31.90 -5.20
CA GLU A 252 -6.67 -32.91 -4.21
C GLU A 252 -7.06 -32.27 -2.88
N PHE A 253 -8.17 -32.75 -2.31
CA PHE A 253 -8.64 -32.35 -1.00
C PHE A 253 -9.26 -33.59 -0.31
N GLU A 254 -8.74 -33.92 0.89
CA GLU A 254 -9.17 -35.11 1.68
C GLU A 254 -9.20 -36.40 0.86
N GLY A 255 -8.13 -36.64 0.07
CA GLY A 255 -8.01 -37.84 -0.75
C GLY A 255 -8.90 -37.89 -2.00
N ARG A 256 -9.64 -36.81 -2.29
CA ARG A 256 -10.52 -36.71 -3.45
C ARG A 256 -9.98 -35.68 -4.45
N ARG A 257 -9.99 -36.02 -5.71
CA ARG A 257 -9.72 -35.10 -6.80
C ARG A 257 -10.96 -34.26 -7.09
N LEU A 258 -10.86 -32.96 -6.89
CA LEU A 258 -11.91 -32.00 -7.15
C LEU A 258 -11.58 -31.15 -8.37
N ILE A 259 -12.61 -30.77 -9.12
CA ILE A 259 -12.50 -29.83 -10.24
C ILE A 259 -13.38 -28.63 -9.91
N GLY A 260 -12.86 -27.44 -10.18
CA GLY A 260 -13.61 -26.22 -9.90
C GLY A 260 -13.09 -25.03 -10.69
N ARG A 261 -13.83 -23.94 -10.63
CA ARG A 261 -13.50 -22.68 -11.33
C ARG A 261 -12.82 -21.69 -10.38
N VAL A 262 -11.73 -21.10 -10.82
CA VAL A 262 -11.02 -20.05 -10.07
C VAL A 262 -11.85 -18.78 -10.06
N ASN A 263 -12.34 -18.40 -8.89
CA ASN A 263 -13.16 -17.19 -8.68
C ASN A 263 -12.30 -15.95 -8.35
N ARG A 264 -11.22 -16.16 -7.60
CA ARG A 264 -10.35 -15.07 -7.16
C ARG A 264 -8.94 -15.59 -6.90
N VAL A 265 -7.95 -14.74 -7.19
CA VAL A 265 -6.55 -15.01 -6.86
C VAL A 265 -6.03 -13.91 -5.94
N ASN A 266 -5.59 -14.33 -4.75
CA ASN A 266 -4.86 -13.51 -3.77
C ASN A 266 -3.62 -14.31 -3.30
N ARG A 267 -3.43 -14.46 -1.98
CA ARG A 267 -2.41 -15.37 -1.41
C ARG A 267 -2.65 -16.83 -1.79
N ARG A 268 -3.91 -17.19 -1.94
CA ARG A 268 -4.40 -18.49 -2.41
C ARG A 268 -5.41 -18.22 -3.51
N ALA A 269 -5.63 -19.18 -4.36
CA ALA A 269 -6.78 -19.14 -5.24
C ALA A 269 -8.03 -19.51 -4.45
N THR A 270 -9.12 -18.79 -4.67
CA THR A 270 -10.46 -19.21 -4.26
C THR A 270 -11.02 -19.98 -5.43
N VAL A 271 -11.26 -21.28 -5.24
CA VAL A 271 -11.83 -22.19 -6.24
C VAL A 271 -13.26 -22.52 -5.84
N LEU A 272 -14.19 -22.36 -6.76
CA LEU A 272 -15.58 -22.77 -6.62
C LEU A 272 -15.75 -24.15 -7.22
N VAL A 273 -16.14 -25.11 -6.40
CA VAL A 273 -16.52 -26.47 -6.82
C VAL A 273 -18.03 -26.57 -6.75
N GLU A 274 -18.67 -26.95 -7.87
CA GLU A 274 -20.12 -27.09 -7.94
C GLU A 274 -20.59 -28.23 -7.01
N ASP A 275 -21.51 -27.91 -6.11
CA ASP A 275 -22.10 -28.86 -5.15
C ASP A 275 -23.51 -28.40 -4.77
N ALA A 276 -24.47 -29.28 -4.97
CA ALA A 276 -25.88 -28.99 -4.68
C ALA A 276 -26.15 -28.54 -3.23
N LYS A 277 -25.30 -28.96 -2.28
CA LYS A 277 -25.37 -28.57 -0.86
C LYS A 277 -24.68 -27.25 -0.53
N GLY A 278 -23.99 -26.67 -1.50
CA GLY A 278 -23.29 -25.40 -1.33
C GLY A 278 -24.22 -24.19 -1.36
N PRO A 279 -23.77 -23.01 -0.92
CA PRO A 279 -24.50 -21.77 -1.08
C PRO A 279 -24.73 -21.42 -2.55
N ARG A 280 -25.90 -20.83 -2.85
CA ARG A 280 -26.28 -20.39 -4.20
C ARG A 280 -25.55 -19.11 -4.57
N TYR A 281 -25.10 -19.03 -5.82
CA TYR A 281 -24.40 -17.89 -6.42
C TYR A 281 -25.26 -17.17 -7.46
N SER A 282 -24.75 -16.02 -7.94
CA SER A 282 -25.47 -15.15 -8.90
C SER A 282 -25.70 -15.80 -10.27
N ASP A 283 -24.94 -16.83 -10.62
CA ASP A 283 -25.15 -17.64 -11.85
C ASP A 283 -26.22 -18.72 -11.70
N GLY A 284 -26.90 -18.78 -10.54
CA GLY A 284 -27.96 -19.70 -10.24
C GLY A 284 -27.50 -21.09 -9.78
N LYS A 285 -26.19 -21.35 -9.74
CA LYS A 285 -25.59 -22.60 -9.28
C LYS A 285 -25.16 -22.53 -7.83
N ASN A 286 -24.95 -23.69 -7.23
CA ASN A 286 -24.47 -23.82 -5.86
C ASN A 286 -23.01 -24.25 -5.86
N TYR A 287 -22.21 -23.68 -4.97
CA TYR A 287 -20.77 -23.95 -4.90
C TYR A 287 -20.26 -24.03 -3.47
N HIS A 288 -19.30 -24.93 -3.25
CA HIS A 288 -18.39 -24.84 -2.11
C HIS A 288 -17.10 -24.09 -2.47
N LYS A 289 -16.60 -23.25 -1.52
CA LYS A 289 -15.37 -22.48 -1.68
C LYS A 289 -14.19 -23.23 -1.09
N PHE A 290 -13.13 -23.38 -1.90
CA PHE A 290 -11.85 -23.89 -1.46
C PHE A 290 -10.77 -22.82 -1.59
N TYR A 291 -9.94 -22.67 -0.55
CA TYR A 291 -8.82 -21.72 -0.54
C TYR A 291 -7.51 -22.47 -0.74
N MET A 292 -7.09 -22.64 -1.98
CA MET A 292 -5.99 -23.51 -2.37
C MET A 292 -4.72 -22.74 -2.66
N PRO A 293 -3.54 -23.20 -2.14
CA PRO A 293 -2.24 -22.71 -2.59
C PRO A 293 -2.08 -22.93 -4.09
N LEU A 294 -1.50 -21.95 -4.83
CA LEU A 294 -1.34 -22.03 -6.28
C LEU A 294 -0.57 -23.31 -6.70
N LYS A 295 0.46 -23.67 -5.94
CA LYS A 295 1.28 -24.88 -6.19
C LYS A 295 0.52 -26.22 -6.13
N ARG A 296 -0.67 -26.22 -5.53
CA ARG A 296 -1.53 -27.41 -5.42
C ARG A 296 -2.64 -27.45 -6.47
N LEU A 297 -2.66 -26.49 -7.36
CA LEU A 297 -3.62 -26.40 -8.45
C LEU A 297 -2.93 -26.81 -9.75
N SER A 298 -3.62 -27.57 -10.55
CA SER A 298 -3.24 -27.87 -11.94
C SER A 298 -4.35 -27.38 -12.86
N PRO A 299 -4.03 -26.72 -14.00
CA PRO A 299 -5.03 -26.43 -15.01
C PRO A 299 -5.71 -27.75 -15.43
N ALA A 300 -7.04 -27.76 -15.45
CA ALA A 300 -7.79 -28.86 -15.99
C ALA A 300 -8.10 -28.56 -17.46
N SER A 301 -7.63 -29.43 -18.36
CA SER A 301 -8.12 -29.43 -19.73
C SER A 301 -9.61 -29.79 -19.70
N VAL A 302 -10.44 -28.97 -20.29
CA VAL A 302 -11.87 -29.23 -20.53
C VAL A 302 -12.00 -30.07 -21.76
#